data_3e58f7c1f963b75f1a36c472e79a09d9
#
_entry.id   3e58f7c1f963b75f1a36c472e79a09d9
#
_cell.length_a   1.000
_cell.length_b   1.000
_cell.length_c   1.000
_cell.angle_alpha   90.00
_cell.angle_beta   90.00
_cell.angle_gamma   90.00
#
_symmetry.space_group_name_H-M   'P 1'
#
loop_
_entity.id
_entity.type
_entity.pdbx_description
1 polymer ?
#
loop_
_entity_poly.entity_id
_entity_poly.type
_entity_poly.pdbx_seq_one_letter_code
_entity_poly.pdbx_strand_id
1 'polypeptide(L)'
;MRTTGCRFGRVCSAGLALLVLATLASSCGSGATGSLQADLAASRAVTFRSADGVTLSGRLFGEGTEGVVLSHMLPADQTSWWDFARKLADRGYLVLTYDFRGYCPGGEAGCSQGVKDVSAIWQDVLGAIRFLRTQGARRIELVGASMGGTASLVAASRLGLDVSAVVTLSAPTSIEGLTASEDVLASVSAAKLFVAGNADPTGSAQAAQQLYDESPPPKRLEIVTSRDHGTDLLSGNQAGVVQTLVFNYLDQYSGL
;
A
#
# COMPACT_ATOMS: atom_id res chain seq x y z
N MET A 1 -37.61 81.44 42.52
CA MET A 1 -38.27 81.13 43.81
C MET A 1 -38.12 79.61 44.03
N ARG A 2 -37.37 79.28 45.06
CA ARG A 2 -37.53 78.16 46.03
C ARG A 2 -37.91 76.81 45.45
N THR A 3 -37.39 75.65 45.84
CA THR A 3 -36.49 75.16 46.93
C THR A 3 -36.26 73.70 46.72
N THR A 4 -35.06 73.33 46.94
CA THR A 4 -34.56 72.14 47.73
C THR A 4 -35.41 70.90 47.88
N GLY A 5 -34.75 69.78 47.71
CA GLY A 5 -35.16 68.48 48.25
C GLY A 5 -34.24 67.32 47.87
N CYS A 6 -33.23 67.16 48.67
CA CYS A 6 -32.34 65.96 48.70
C CYS A 6 -33.07 64.78 49.30
N ARG A 7 -32.92 63.53 48.79
CA ARG A 7 -32.86 62.34 49.63
C ARG A 7 -32.35 61.11 48.86
N PHE A 8 -31.32 60.67 49.38
CA PHE A 8 -30.69 59.31 49.55
C PHE A 8 -31.46 58.04 49.05
N GLY A 9 -30.72 57.20 48.35
CA GLY A 9 -30.55 55.86 48.74
C GLY A 9 -31.21 54.78 47.91
N ARG A 10 -30.45 54.05 47.11
CA ARG A 10 -30.24 52.62 47.29
C ARG A 10 -29.44 52.04 46.12
N VAL A 11 -28.29 51.54 46.48
CA VAL A 11 -27.45 50.72 45.64
C VAL A 11 -28.18 49.42 45.35
N CYS A 12 -28.48 49.09 44.09
CA CYS A 12 -28.82 47.75 43.63
C CYS A 12 -27.71 47.27 42.76
N SER A 13 -26.96 46.33 43.31
CA SER A 13 -25.95 45.54 42.60
C SER A 13 -26.64 44.67 41.54
N ALA A 14 -26.43 44.96 40.28
CA ALA A 14 -26.80 44.06 39.19
C ALA A 14 -25.62 43.15 38.91
N GLY A 15 -25.79 41.90 39.26
CA GLY A 15 -24.84 40.83 38.95
C GLY A 15 -24.79 40.59 37.44
N LEU A 16 -23.60 40.72 36.90
CA LEU A 16 -23.29 40.41 35.51
C LEU A 16 -23.15 38.87 35.40
N ALA A 17 -24.19 38.21 34.90
CA ALA A 17 -24.12 36.79 34.56
C ALA A 17 -23.33 36.62 33.27
N LEU A 18 -22.08 36.15 33.38
CA LEU A 18 -21.27 35.71 32.23
C LEU A 18 -21.88 34.42 31.68
N LEU A 19 -22.59 34.52 30.55
CA LEU A 19 -22.94 33.34 29.74
C LEU A 19 -21.68 32.87 29.02
N VAL A 20 -21.08 31.78 29.53
CA VAL A 20 -20.05 31.02 28.79
C VAL A 20 -20.77 30.21 27.74
N LEU A 21 -20.78 30.66 26.49
CA LEU A 21 -21.14 29.82 25.34
C LEU A 21 -20.00 28.84 25.12
N ALA A 22 -20.17 27.60 25.58
CA ALA A 22 -19.33 26.51 25.17
C ALA A 22 -19.67 26.13 23.71
N THR A 23 -18.86 26.57 22.77
CA THR A 23 -18.89 26.09 21.39
C THR A 23 -18.37 24.65 21.38
N LEU A 24 -19.30 23.71 21.31
CA LEU A 24 -18.97 22.31 20.93
C LEU A 24 -18.54 22.35 19.46
N ALA A 25 -17.24 22.49 19.24
CA ALA A 25 -16.64 22.20 17.95
C ALA A 25 -16.73 20.69 17.72
N SER A 26 -17.71 20.27 16.92
CA SER A 26 -17.80 18.91 16.42
C SER A 26 -16.56 18.62 15.56
N SER A 27 -15.60 17.88 16.09
CA SER A 27 -14.47 17.37 15.34
C SER A 27 -14.91 16.15 14.52
N CYS A 28 -15.64 16.38 13.44
CA CYS A 28 -15.81 15.38 12.38
C CYS A 28 -14.83 15.71 11.25
N GLY A 29 -13.74 14.97 11.13
CA GLY A 29 -12.84 15.09 9.99
C GLY A 29 -11.36 14.80 10.21
N SER A 30 -10.92 14.42 11.42
CA SER A 30 -9.48 14.36 11.72
C SER A 30 -8.79 13.01 11.40
N GLY A 31 -9.52 11.96 11.02
CA GLY A 31 -8.93 10.63 10.84
C GLY A 31 -8.11 10.48 9.56
N ALA A 32 -8.68 10.85 8.42
CA ALA A 32 -8.05 10.61 7.11
C ALA A 32 -6.89 11.57 6.80
N THR A 33 -7.01 12.85 7.18
CA THR A 33 -5.93 13.84 7.01
C THR A 33 -4.74 13.56 7.93
N GLY A 34 -4.98 13.04 9.13
CA GLY A 34 -3.92 12.67 10.08
C GLY A 34 -3.11 11.47 9.61
N SER A 35 -3.73 10.47 8.99
CA SER A 35 -3.01 9.30 8.45
C SER A 35 -2.15 9.67 7.24
N LEU A 36 -2.69 10.42 6.28
CA LEU A 36 -1.94 10.88 5.11
C LEU A 36 -0.70 11.69 5.50
N GLN A 37 -0.84 12.64 6.44
CA GLN A 37 0.28 13.43 6.93
C GLN A 37 1.35 12.57 7.61
N ALA A 38 0.95 11.55 8.36
CA ALA A 38 1.88 10.61 8.99
C ALA A 38 2.63 9.77 7.93
N ASP A 39 1.94 9.30 6.90
CA ASP A 39 2.54 8.50 5.83
C ASP A 39 3.53 9.35 5.00
N LEU A 40 3.19 10.61 4.70
CA LEU A 40 4.09 11.55 4.03
C LEU A 40 5.33 11.85 4.87
N ALA A 41 5.18 12.04 6.18
CA ALA A 41 6.29 12.29 7.10
C ALA A 41 7.20 11.07 7.30
N ALA A 42 6.63 9.86 7.22
CA ALA A 42 7.36 8.60 7.39
C ALA A 42 8.07 8.15 6.09
N SER A 43 7.97 8.89 5.00
CA SER A 43 8.48 8.50 3.70
C SER A 43 9.09 9.65 2.93
N ARG A 44 9.90 9.34 1.92
CA ARG A 44 10.44 10.34 0.98
C ARG A 44 9.97 10.06 -0.45
N ALA A 45 9.61 11.11 -1.18
CA ALA A 45 9.28 11.00 -2.60
C ALA A 45 10.53 10.64 -3.40
N VAL A 46 10.36 9.75 -4.37
CA VAL A 46 11.43 9.28 -5.25
C VAL A 46 10.94 9.18 -6.68
N THR A 47 11.86 9.26 -7.63
CA THR A 47 11.63 8.91 -9.03
C THR A 47 12.71 7.92 -9.48
N PHE A 48 12.34 6.99 -10.33
CA PHE A 48 13.26 6.00 -10.89
C PHE A 48 12.83 5.58 -12.28
N ARG A 49 13.65 4.77 -12.95
CA ARG A 49 13.36 4.28 -14.30
C ARG A 49 12.87 2.84 -14.26
N SER A 50 11.81 2.55 -15.02
CA SER A 50 11.44 1.18 -15.39
C SER A 50 12.57 0.50 -16.18
N ALA A 51 12.46 -0.79 -16.43
CA ALA A 51 13.46 -1.53 -17.19
C ALA A 51 13.60 -1.04 -18.65
N ASP A 52 12.53 -0.53 -19.23
CA ASP A 52 12.46 0.05 -20.57
C ASP A 52 12.55 1.60 -20.60
N GLY A 53 12.88 2.22 -19.44
CA GLY A 53 13.25 3.64 -19.37
C GLY A 53 12.11 4.62 -19.07
N VAL A 54 10.89 4.18 -18.77
CA VAL A 54 9.80 5.05 -18.32
C VAL A 54 10.10 5.61 -16.93
N THR A 55 9.92 6.93 -16.72
CA THR A 55 10.08 7.55 -15.40
C THR A 55 8.86 7.24 -14.52
N LEU A 56 9.10 6.62 -13.38
CA LEU A 56 8.09 6.25 -12.40
C LEU A 56 8.21 7.12 -11.16
N SER A 57 7.07 7.41 -10.54
CA SER A 57 6.95 8.14 -9.27
C SER A 57 6.64 7.16 -8.15
N GLY A 58 7.29 7.34 -7.01
CA GLY A 58 7.09 6.47 -5.86
C GLY A 58 7.46 7.14 -4.54
N ARG A 59 7.32 6.37 -3.47
CA ARG A 59 7.77 6.75 -2.13
C ARG A 59 8.56 5.62 -1.48
N LEU A 60 9.60 6.01 -0.78
CA LEU A 60 10.46 5.09 -0.03
C LEU A 60 10.21 5.26 1.46
N PHE A 61 9.93 4.16 2.14
CA PHE A 61 9.69 4.09 3.59
C PHE A 61 10.80 3.28 4.25
N GLY A 62 11.18 3.67 5.46
CA GLY A 62 12.15 2.95 6.25
C GLY A 62 13.57 2.97 5.68
N GLU A 63 14.42 2.17 6.31
CA GLU A 63 15.84 1.96 5.96
C GLU A 63 16.18 0.49 6.22
N GLY A 64 17.17 -0.06 5.53
CA GLY A 64 17.59 -1.44 5.74
C GLY A 64 18.17 -2.09 4.50
N THR A 65 18.51 -3.37 4.64
CA THR A 65 19.05 -4.19 3.54
C THR A 65 18.04 -5.21 2.99
N GLU A 66 16.90 -5.34 3.64
CA GLU A 66 15.77 -6.16 3.19
C GLU A 66 14.76 -5.27 2.50
N GLY A 67 14.63 -5.40 1.18
CA GLY A 67 13.82 -4.53 0.34
C GLY A 67 12.48 -5.14 -0.03
N VAL A 68 11.38 -4.37 0.12
CA VAL A 68 10.06 -4.79 -0.32
C VAL A 68 9.53 -3.84 -1.39
N VAL A 69 9.14 -4.39 -2.54
CA VAL A 69 8.44 -3.65 -3.61
C VAL A 69 6.94 -3.91 -3.47
N LEU A 70 6.14 -2.85 -3.34
CA LEU A 70 4.68 -2.90 -3.23
C LEU A 70 4.04 -2.42 -4.54
N SER A 71 3.38 -3.32 -5.26
CA SER A 71 2.80 -3.10 -6.58
C SER A 71 1.28 -3.01 -6.51
N HIS A 72 0.69 -1.86 -6.89
CA HIS A 72 -0.72 -1.57 -6.70
C HIS A 72 -1.66 -2.30 -7.68
N MET A 73 -2.96 -2.28 -7.38
CA MET A 73 -4.04 -2.83 -8.19
C MET A 73 -4.76 -1.75 -9.02
N LEU A 74 -5.67 -2.15 -9.92
CA LEU A 74 -6.69 -1.30 -10.52
C LEU A 74 -7.93 -1.25 -9.61
N PRO A 75 -8.59 -0.10 -9.47
CA PRO A 75 -8.26 1.25 -9.96
C PRO A 75 -7.38 2.06 -9.00
N ALA A 76 -6.82 1.44 -7.97
CA ALA A 76 -6.00 2.07 -6.94
C ALA A 76 -4.64 2.57 -7.50
N ASP A 77 -3.91 3.24 -6.65
CA ASP A 77 -2.55 3.73 -6.86
C ASP A 77 -1.65 3.37 -5.65
N GLN A 78 -0.42 3.86 -5.62
CA GLN A 78 0.53 3.59 -4.55
C GLN A 78 0.04 3.96 -3.15
N THR A 79 -0.91 4.90 -3.02
CA THR A 79 -1.43 5.34 -1.72
C THR A 79 -2.15 4.24 -0.97
N SER A 80 -2.72 3.26 -1.68
CA SER A 80 -3.38 2.09 -1.10
C SER A 80 -2.44 1.20 -0.27
N TRP A 81 -1.13 1.38 -0.43
CA TRP A 81 -0.09 0.64 0.27
C TRP A 81 0.52 1.36 1.48
N TRP A 82 0.32 2.69 1.63
CA TRP A 82 1.15 3.49 2.53
C TRP A 82 1.06 3.07 4.00
N ASP A 83 -0.14 2.75 4.52
CA ASP A 83 -0.28 2.24 5.89
C ASP A 83 0.49 0.91 6.08
N PHE A 84 0.38 0.00 5.11
CA PHE A 84 1.09 -1.28 5.14
C PHE A 84 2.61 -1.09 4.97
N ALA A 85 3.04 -0.16 4.10
CA ALA A 85 4.45 0.18 3.90
C ALA A 85 5.10 0.71 5.17
N ARG A 86 4.40 1.58 5.91
CA ARG A 86 4.88 2.08 7.21
C ARG A 86 5.05 0.94 8.22
N LYS A 87 4.08 0.04 8.31
CA LYS A 87 4.18 -1.13 9.20
C LYS A 87 5.33 -2.07 8.85
N LEU A 88 5.66 -2.23 7.56
CA LEU A 88 6.86 -2.96 7.13
C LEU A 88 8.14 -2.19 7.47
N ALA A 89 8.16 -0.88 7.27
CA ALA A 89 9.29 -0.03 7.65
C ALA A 89 9.59 -0.09 9.15
N ASP A 90 8.55 -0.08 10.00
CA ASP A 90 8.66 -0.25 11.46
C ASP A 90 9.23 -1.63 11.85
N ARG A 91 9.21 -2.62 10.94
CA ARG A 91 9.82 -3.96 11.10
C ARG A 91 11.25 -4.05 10.55
N GLY A 92 11.81 -2.95 10.03
CA GLY A 92 13.18 -2.88 9.53
C GLY A 92 13.33 -3.12 8.02
N TYR A 93 12.23 -3.13 7.27
CA TYR A 93 12.29 -3.22 5.81
C TYR A 93 12.51 -1.86 5.15
N LEU A 94 13.24 -1.85 4.03
CA LEU A 94 13.29 -0.75 3.08
C LEU A 94 12.19 -0.95 2.05
N VAL A 95 11.14 -0.13 2.08
CA VAL A 95 9.91 -0.38 1.32
C VAL A 95 9.71 0.67 0.25
N LEU A 96 9.45 0.23 -0.98
CA LEU A 96 9.11 1.09 -2.11
C LEU A 96 7.64 0.86 -2.50
N THR A 97 6.86 1.94 -2.45
CA THR A 97 5.57 2.05 -3.15
C THR A 97 5.76 2.91 -4.38
N TYR A 98 5.03 2.65 -5.46
CA TYR A 98 5.14 3.42 -6.69
C TYR A 98 3.88 3.31 -7.53
N ASP A 99 3.70 4.25 -8.44
CA ASP A 99 2.66 4.20 -9.46
C ASP A 99 3.20 3.57 -10.73
N PHE A 100 2.47 2.62 -11.29
CA PHE A 100 2.77 2.07 -12.59
C PHE A 100 2.75 3.13 -13.68
N ARG A 101 3.37 2.85 -14.82
CA ARG A 101 3.38 3.73 -16.01
C ARG A 101 1.99 4.26 -16.36
N GLY A 102 1.91 5.55 -16.66
CA GLY A 102 0.67 6.21 -17.03
C GLY A 102 -0.33 6.43 -15.89
N TYR A 103 0.02 6.04 -14.65
CA TYR A 103 -0.79 6.36 -13.48
C TYR A 103 -0.37 7.70 -12.88
N CYS A 104 -1.37 8.51 -12.57
CA CYS A 104 -1.19 9.79 -11.92
C CYS A 104 -2.29 9.94 -10.86
N PRO A 105 -2.04 9.53 -9.61
CA PRO A 105 -3.02 9.67 -8.53
C PRO A 105 -3.29 11.14 -8.23
N GLY A 106 -2.40 12.03 -8.66
CA GLY A 106 -2.43 13.44 -8.31
C GLY A 106 -1.87 13.70 -6.90
N GLY A 107 -1.75 14.98 -6.56
CA GLY A 107 -1.33 15.40 -5.24
C GLY A 107 0.11 15.00 -4.88
N GLU A 108 0.29 14.64 -3.62
CA GLU A 108 1.60 14.48 -2.97
C GLU A 108 2.46 13.31 -3.51
N ALA A 109 1.83 12.30 -4.13
CA ALA A 109 2.55 11.14 -4.64
C ALA A 109 3.30 11.41 -5.95
N GLY A 110 2.86 12.42 -6.73
CA GLY A 110 3.38 12.70 -8.07
C GLY A 110 2.76 11.80 -9.13
N CYS A 111 3.30 11.86 -10.35
CA CYS A 111 2.80 11.12 -11.52
C CYS A 111 3.90 10.31 -12.17
N SER A 112 3.65 9.04 -12.43
CA SER A 112 4.46 8.22 -13.34
C SER A 112 4.21 8.64 -14.80
N GLN A 113 5.28 8.68 -15.59
CA GLN A 113 5.21 9.02 -17.00
C GLN A 113 4.71 7.83 -17.86
N GLY A 114 4.64 8.06 -19.17
CA GLY A 114 4.19 7.06 -20.13
C GLY A 114 2.67 6.96 -20.23
N VAL A 115 2.20 5.90 -20.86
CA VAL A 115 0.77 5.57 -20.98
C VAL A 115 0.48 4.30 -20.21
N LYS A 116 -0.77 4.13 -19.78
CA LYS A 116 -1.23 2.89 -19.15
C LYS A 116 -1.10 1.74 -20.16
N ASP A 117 -0.27 0.77 -19.80
CA ASP A 117 -0.05 -0.44 -20.57
C ASP A 117 0.18 -1.59 -19.59
N VAL A 118 -0.90 -2.29 -19.26
CA VAL A 118 -0.87 -3.39 -18.28
C VAL A 118 0.04 -4.52 -18.75
N SER A 119 0.15 -4.75 -20.05
CA SER A 119 1.02 -5.80 -20.58
C SER A 119 2.51 -5.56 -20.33
N ALA A 120 2.90 -4.32 -20.09
CA ALA A 120 4.28 -3.88 -19.90
C ALA A 120 4.68 -3.56 -18.44
N ILE A 121 3.73 -3.53 -17.47
CA ILE A 121 4.02 -3.09 -16.09
C ILE A 121 5.02 -4.01 -15.34
N TRP A 122 5.25 -5.23 -15.78
CA TRP A 122 6.31 -6.08 -15.23
C TRP A 122 7.71 -5.43 -15.38
N GLN A 123 7.91 -4.59 -16.40
CA GLN A 123 9.14 -3.81 -16.58
C GLN A 123 9.26 -2.69 -15.53
N ASP A 124 8.13 -2.19 -15.03
CA ASP A 124 8.11 -1.22 -13.91
C ASP A 124 8.54 -1.90 -12.62
N VAL A 125 8.06 -3.13 -12.36
CA VAL A 125 8.52 -3.94 -11.21
C VAL A 125 10.03 -4.20 -11.30
N LEU A 126 10.57 -4.55 -12.47
CA LEU A 126 12.02 -4.71 -12.66
C LEU A 126 12.80 -3.43 -12.36
N GLY A 127 12.26 -2.28 -12.79
CA GLY A 127 12.83 -0.97 -12.46
C GLY A 127 12.82 -0.69 -10.96
N ALA A 128 11.72 -1.01 -10.27
CA ALA A 128 11.56 -0.87 -8.83
C ALA A 128 12.58 -1.72 -8.04
N ILE A 129 12.79 -2.97 -8.46
CA ILE A 129 13.79 -3.88 -7.89
C ILE A 129 15.20 -3.29 -8.04
N ARG A 130 15.56 -2.85 -9.25
CA ARG A 130 16.87 -2.22 -9.52
C ARG A 130 17.05 -0.96 -8.67
N PHE A 131 16.02 -0.14 -8.56
CA PHE A 131 16.06 1.06 -7.75
C PHE A 131 16.32 0.74 -6.27
N LEU A 132 15.58 -0.20 -5.65
CA LEU A 132 15.83 -0.59 -4.25
C LEU A 132 17.26 -1.08 -4.03
N ARG A 133 17.86 -1.80 -5.00
CA ARG A 133 19.27 -2.19 -4.91
C ARG A 133 20.22 -1.00 -4.87
N THR A 134 19.92 0.07 -5.63
CA THR A 134 20.72 1.32 -5.55
C THR A 134 20.55 2.06 -4.22
N GLN A 135 19.46 1.77 -3.49
CA GLN A 135 19.19 2.31 -2.16
C GLN A 135 19.77 1.44 -1.03
N GLY A 136 20.48 0.35 -1.36
CA GLY A 136 21.17 -0.50 -0.39
C GLY A 136 20.51 -1.85 -0.09
N ALA A 137 19.35 -2.13 -0.69
CA ALA A 137 18.70 -3.44 -0.51
C ALA A 137 19.58 -4.57 -1.06
N ARG A 138 19.82 -5.59 -0.26
CA ARG A 138 20.59 -6.80 -0.62
C ARG A 138 19.68 -7.96 -0.99
N ARG A 139 18.53 -8.08 -0.34
CA ARG A 139 17.45 -9.02 -0.68
C ARG A 139 16.24 -8.23 -1.11
N ILE A 140 15.44 -8.81 -2.00
CA ILE A 140 14.24 -8.18 -2.52
C ILE A 140 13.07 -9.15 -2.42
N GLU A 141 11.97 -8.65 -1.92
CA GLU A 141 10.69 -9.32 -1.83
C GLU A 141 9.64 -8.49 -2.58
N LEU A 142 8.70 -9.16 -3.22
CA LEU A 142 7.64 -8.52 -3.98
C LEU A 142 6.30 -8.80 -3.31
N VAL A 143 5.50 -7.76 -3.12
CA VAL A 143 4.09 -7.89 -2.71
C VAL A 143 3.24 -7.14 -3.73
N GLY A 144 2.34 -7.83 -4.39
CA GLY A 144 1.50 -7.24 -5.42
C GLY A 144 0.04 -7.54 -5.23
N ALA A 145 -0.82 -6.56 -5.48
CA ALA A 145 -2.26 -6.70 -5.45
C ALA A 145 -2.84 -6.77 -6.86
N SER A 146 -3.74 -7.73 -7.12
CA SER A 146 -4.43 -7.91 -8.40
C SER A 146 -3.42 -7.88 -9.57
N MET A 147 -3.55 -6.95 -10.53
CA MET A 147 -2.61 -6.80 -11.64
C MET A 147 -1.15 -6.66 -11.18
N GLY A 148 -0.92 -5.98 -10.03
CA GLY A 148 0.42 -5.83 -9.45
C GLY A 148 1.00 -7.17 -8.97
N GLY A 149 0.15 -8.10 -8.54
CA GLY A 149 0.53 -9.47 -8.20
C GLY A 149 0.98 -10.27 -9.43
N THR A 150 0.20 -10.21 -10.50
CA THR A 150 0.56 -10.84 -11.78
C THR A 150 1.85 -10.25 -12.35
N ALA A 151 2.00 -8.91 -12.29
CA ALA A 151 3.24 -8.24 -12.72
C ALA A 151 4.46 -8.67 -11.90
N SER A 152 4.30 -8.86 -10.59
CA SER A 152 5.35 -9.33 -9.69
C SER A 152 5.82 -10.75 -10.05
N LEU A 153 4.89 -11.66 -10.35
CA LEU A 153 5.22 -13.03 -10.81
C LEU A 153 5.98 -12.99 -12.14
N VAL A 154 5.49 -12.22 -13.12
CA VAL A 154 6.15 -12.08 -14.42
C VAL A 154 7.53 -11.45 -14.29
N ALA A 155 7.70 -10.42 -13.44
CA ALA A 155 9.01 -9.82 -13.20
C ALA A 155 9.97 -10.81 -12.51
N ALA A 156 9.51 -11.54 -11.50
CA ALA A 156 10.31 -12.54 -10.78
C ALA A 156 10.81 -13.65 -11.70
N SER A 157 10.02 -14.09 -12.69
CA SER A 157 10.43 -15.09 -13.67
C SER A 157 11.63 -14.66 -14.54
N ARG A 158 11.91 -13.34 -14.60
CA ARG A 158 13.01 -12.77 -15.40
C ARG A 158 14.32 -12.59 -14.63
N LEU A 159 14.29 -12.78 -13.30
CA LEU A 159 15.41 -12.46 -12.40
C LEU A 159 16.07 -13.68 -11.75
N GLY A 160 15.50 -14.87 -11.89
CA GLY A 160 16.03 -16.07 -11.23
C GLY A 160 16.04 -15.92 -9.70
N LEU A 161 17.21 -16.13 -9.06
CA LEU A 161 17.38 -16.09 -7.60
C LEU A 161 17.45 -14.67 -6.99
N ASP A 162 17.25 -13.63 -7.80
CA ASP A 162 17.39 -12.24 -7.33
C ASP A 162 16.22 -11.73 -6.48
N VAL A 163 15.14 -12.52 -6.34
CA VAL A 163 13.97 -12.25 -5.49
C VAL A 163 13.81 -13.42 -4.52
N SER A 164 13.67 -13.12 -3.22
CA SER A 164 13.54 -14.14 -2.17
C SER A 164 12.10 -14.62 -1.99
N ALA A 165 11.12 -13.73 -2.08
CA ALA A 165 9.71 -14.07 -1.99
C ALA A 165 8.82 -13.21 -2.92
N VAL A 166 7.70 -13.79 -3.34
CA VAL A 166 6.60 -13.10 -4.05
C VAL A 166 5.30 -13.39 -3.31
N VAL A 167 4.64 -12.35 -2.84
CA VAL A 167 3.30 -12.42 -2.25
C VAL A 167 2.30 -11.78 -3.20
N THR A 168 1.22 -12.48 -3.48
CA THR A 168 0.12 -11.94 -4.29
C THR A 168 -1.17 -11.84 -3.48
N LEU A 169 -1.85 -10.71 -3.57
CA LEU A 169 -3.17 -10.47 -2.99
C LEU A 169 -4.17 -10.38 -4.14
N SER A 170 -5.02 -11.40 -4.29
CA SER A 170 -6.08 -11.47 -5.33
C SER A 170 -5.56 -11.33 -6.77
N ALA A 171 -4.37 -11.86 -7.08
CA ALA A 171 -3.82 -11.78 -8.44
C ALA A 171 -4.60 -12.67 -9.42
N PRO A 172 -5.00 -12.16 -10.59
CA PRO A 172 -5.50 -12.99 -11.67
C PRO A 172 -4.35 -13.72 -12.38
N THR A 173 -4.65 -14.85 -13.04
CA THR A 173 -3.68 -15.55 -13.89
C THR A 173 -3.33 -14.75 -15.14
N SER A 174 -4.28 -13.93 -15.64
CA SER A 174 -4.10 -13.06 -16.80
C SER A 174 -4.96 -11.81 -16.69
N ILE A 175 -4.44 -10.66 -17.15
CA ILE A 175 -5.14 -9.38 -17.22
C ILE A 175 -4.53 -8.52 -18.33
N GLU A 176 -5.37 -8.05 -19.27
CA GLU A 176 -5.00 -7.09 -20.34
C GLU A 176 -3.66 -7.40 -21.03
N GLY A 177 -3.44 -8.67 -21.40
CA GLY A 177 -2.22 -9.11 -22.10
C GLY A 177 -1.02 -9.43 -21.18
N LEU A 178 -1.13 -9.19 -19.89
CA LEU A 178 -0.18 -9.65 -18.90
C LEU A 178 -0.61 -11.02 -18.36
N THR A 179 0.23 -12.04 -18.47
CA THR A 179 -0.12 -13.42 -18.09
C THR A 179 0.98 -14.07 -17.28
N ALA A 180 0.62 -14.60 -16.11
CA ALA A 180 1.45 -15.53 -15.34
C ALA A 180 1.14 -16.96 -15.79
N SER A 181 1.63 -17.33 -16.97
CA SER A 181 1.47 -18.67 -17.53
C SER A 181 2.26 -19.73 -16.75
N GLU A 182 1.97 -21.00 -16.99
CA GLU A 182 2.71 -22.12 -16.39
C GLU A 182 4.23 -22.00 -16.61
N ASP A 183 4.69 -21.63 -17.82
CA ASP A 183 6.11 -21.40 -18.12
C ASP A 183 6.71 -20.25 -17.30
N VAL A 184 5.94 -19.16 -17.12
CA VAL A 184 6.32 -18.04 -16.26
C VAL A 184 6.45 -18.51 -14.82
N LEU A 185 5.44 -19.21 -14.30
CA LEU A 185 5.42 -19.71 -12.92
C LEU A 185 6.54 -20.72 -12.67
N ALA A 186 6.79 -21.63 -13.62
CA ALA A 186 7.87 -22.61 -13.55
C ALA A 186 9.27 -21.94 -13.44
N SER A 187 9.41 -20.72 -13.97
CA SER A 187 10.67 -19.95 -13.93
C SER A 187 10.82 -19.12 -12.64
N VAL A 188 9.80 -19.04 -11.77
CA VAL A 188 9.87 -18.30 -10.51
C VAL A 188 10.45 -19.21 -9.41
N SER A 189 11.74 -19.05 -9.12
CA SER A 189 12.45 -19.78 -8.06
C SER A 189 12.17 -19.22 -6.65
N ALA A 190 11.73 -17.96 -6.54
CA ALA A 190 11.35 -17.33 -5.27
C ALA A 190 10.25 -18.12 -4.53
N ALA A 191 10.21 -18.01 -3.20
CA ALA A 191 9.07 -18.51 -2.43
C ALA A 191 7.79 -17.73 -2.77
N LYS A 192 6.66 -18.42 -2.91
CA LYS A 192 5.40 -17.81 -3.37
C LYS A 192 4.28 -17.97 -2.34
N LEU A 193 3.61 -16.86 -2.00
CA LEU A 193 2.38 -16.85 -1.21
C LEU A 193 1.24 -16.27 -2.05
N PHE A 194 0.19 -17.06 -2.22
CA PHE A 194 -1.03 -16.66 -2.91
C PHE A 194 -2.14 -16.45 -1.88
N VAL A 195 -2.70 -15.24 -1.79
CA VAL A 195 -3.78 -14.89 -0.85
C VAL A 195 -4.97 -14.37 -1.63
N ALA A 196 -6.18 -14.85 -1.30
CA ALA A 196 -7.42 -14.35 -1.90
C ALA A 196 -8.60 -14.48 -0.95
N GLY A 197 -9.63 -13.66 -1.14
CA GLY A 197 -10.92 -13.79 -0.47
C GLY A 197 -11.78 -14.85 -1.15
N ASN A 198 -12.42 -15.74 -0.36
CA ASN A 198 -13.28 -16.81 -0.90
C ASN A 198 -14.57 -16.30 -1.58
N ALA A 199 -15.01 -15.11 -1.23
CA ALA A 199 -16.20 -14.46 -1.75
C ALA A 199 -15.90 -13.18 -2.55
N ASP A 200 -14.64 -12.96 -2.95
CA ASP A 200 -14.23 -11.90 -3.86
C ASP A 200 -14.96 -12.07 -5.22
N PRO A 201 -15.75 -11.07 -5.66
CA PRO A 201 -16.58 -11.21 -6.85
C PRO A 201 -15.78 -11.31 -8.16
N THR A 202 -14.47 -11.04 -8.13
CA THR A 202 -13.59 -11.18 -9.31
C THR A 202 -13.17 -12.62 -9.59
N GLY A 203 -13.49 -13.58 -8.71
CA GLY A 203 -13.05 -14.97 -8.86
C GLY A 203 -11.59 -15.20 -8.45
N SER A 204 -11.03 -14.31 -7.63
CA SER A 204 -9.62 -14.34 -7.23
C SER A 204 -9.23 -15.60 -6.47
N ALA A 205 -10.15 -16.25 -5.74
CA ALA A 205 -9.87 -17.52 -5.06
C ALA A 205 -9.51 -18.65 -6.03
N GLN A 206 -10.25 -18.76 -7.14
CA GLN A 206 -9.97 -19.75 -8.20
C GLN A 206 -8.65 -19.43 -8.90
N ALA A 207 -8.40 -18.15 -9.19
CA ALA A 207 -7.14 -17.73 -9.80
C ALA A 207 -5.95 -18.02 -8.86
N ALA A 208 -6.05 -17.73 -7.57
CA ALA A 208 -5.02 -18.02 -6.59
C ALA A 208 -4.74 -19.54 -6.47
N GLN A 209 -5.79 -20.37 -6.50
CA GLN A 209 -5.65 -21.84 -6.53
C GLN A 209 -4.90 -22.30 -7.78
N GLN A 210 -5.26 -21.78 -8.96
CA GLN A 210 -4.60 -22.13 -10.21
C GLN A 210 -3.12 -21.70 -10.19
N LEU A 211 -2.81 -20.46 -9.80
CA LEU A 211 -1.44 -19.97 -9.66
C LEU A 211 -0.62 -20.83 -8.69
N TYR A 212 -1.26 -21.27 -7.60
CA TYR A 212 -0.63 -22.19 -6.66
C TYR A 212 -0.35 -23.55 -7.30
N ASP A 213 -1.32 -24.18 -7.96
CA ASP A 213 -1.19 -25.52 -8.52
C ASP A 213 -0.09 -25.56 -9.59
N GLU A 214 -0.01 -24.56 -10.45
CA GLU A 214 0.94 -24.43 -11.55
C GLU A 214 2.36 -23.98 -11.09
N SER A 215 2.51 -23.50 -9.86
CA SER A 215 3.82 -23.02 -9.36
C SER A 215 4.66 -24.16 -8.77
N PRO A 216 6.00 -24.17 -8.97
CA PRO A 216 6.89 -25.06 -8.22
C PRO A 216 7.03 -24.61 -6.75
N PRO A 217 7.42 -25.52 -5.83
CA PRO A 217 7.74 -25.13 -4.45
C PRO A 217 9.03 -24.26 -4.40
N PRO A 218 9.24 -23.48 -3.30
CA PRO A 218 8.35 -23.33 -2.15
C PRO A 218 7.14 -22.46 -2.47
N LYS A 219 5.95 -22.90 -2.04
CA LYS A 219 4.69 -22.21 -2.29
C LYS A 219 3.69 -22.41 -1.15
N ARG A 220 2.83 -21.43 -0.94
CA ARG A 220 1.72 -21.47 0.01
C ARG A 220 0.48 -20.82 -0.59
N LEU A 221 -0.69 -21.38 -0.30
CA LEU A 221 -2.00 -20.80 -0.61
C LEU A 221 -2.74 -20.48 0.69
N GLU A 222 -3.39 -19.33 0.73
CA GLU A 222 -4.28 -18.94 1.82
C GLU A 222 -5.56 -18.32 1.27
N ILE A 223 -6.70 -18.97 1.48
CA ILE A 223 -8.01 -18.44 1.11
C ILE A 223 -8.72 -18.00 2.38
N VAL A 224 -8.90 -16.69 2.53
CA VAL A 224 -9.54 -16.09 3.70
C VAL A 224 -11.04 -15.88 3.48
N THR A 225 -11.83 -15.86 4.57
CA THR A 225 -13.26 -15.57 4.50
C THR A 225 -13.49 -14.08 4.34
N SER A 226 -13.45 -13.59 3.10
CA SER A 226 -13.62 -12.17 2.76
C SER A 226 -14.22 -11.99 1.37
N ARG A 227 -14.84 -10.81 1.15
CA ARG A 227 -15.23 -10.29 -0.16
C ARG A 227 -14.23 -9.28 -0.71
N ASP A 228 -13.23 -8.93 0.10
CA ASP A 228 -12.25 -7.90 -0.21
C ASP A 228 -11.32 -8.35 -1.33
N HIS A 229 -10.86 -7.41 -2.15
CA HIS A 229 -9.98 -7.63 -3.30
C HIS A 229 -8.65 -6.88 -3.12
N GLY A 230 -7.55 -7.53 -3.44
CA GLY A 230 -6.22 -6.90 -3.47
C GLY A 230 -5.83 -6.23 -2.15
N THR A 231 -5.52 -4.94 -2.18
CA THR A 231 -5.11 -4.18 -0.98
C THR A 231 -6.20 -4.04 0.07
N ASP A 232 -7.49 -4.20 -0.30
CA ASP A 232 -8.58 -4.14 0.66
C ASP A 232 -8.54 -5.30 1.67
N LEU A 233 -7.90 -6.42 1.31
CA LEU A 233 -7.61 -7.52 2.25
C LEU A 233 -6.74 -7.07 3.44
N LEU A 234 -5.97 -5.99 3.30
CA LEU A 234 -5.10 -5.43 4.35
C LEU A 234 -5.81 -4.40 5.25
N SER A 235 -7.03 -3.98 4.89
CA SER A 235 -7.81 -2.97 5.63
C SER A 235 -9.23 -3.45 5.98
N GLY A 236 -9.72 -4.53 5.38
CA GLY A 236 -11.05 -5.10 5.58
C GLY A 236 -11.19 -5.96 6.84
N ASN A 237 -12.22 -6.80 6.85
CA ASN A 237 -12.59 -7.61 8.02
C ASN A 237 -11.53 -8.67 8.40
N GLN A 238 -10.64 -9.05 7.48
CA GLN A 238 -9.55 -9.99 7.70
C GLN A 238 -8.17 -9.32 7.80
N ALA A 239 -8.12 -7.99 7.89
CA ALA A 239 -6.86 -7.23 7.84
C ALA A 239 -5.79 -7.75 8.80
N GLY A 240 -6.14 -7.99 10.07
CA GLY A 240 -5.19 -8.50 11.06
C GLY A 240 -4.62 -9.87 10.70
N VAL A 241 -5.45 -10.76 10.16
CA VAL A 241 -5.03 -12.10 9.72
C VAL A 241 -4.10 -12.00 8.52
N VAL A 242 -4.52 -11.26 7.48
CA VAL A 242 -3.76 -11.14 6.23
C VAL A 242 -2.44 -10.39 6.45
N GLN A 243 -2.46 -9.28 7.19
CA GLN A 243 -1.22 -8.55 7.51
C GLN A 243 -0.22 -9.46 8.27
N THR A 244 -0.68 -10.16 9.31
CA THR A 244 0.18 -11.08 10.09
C THR A 244 0.73 -12.21 9.21
N LEU A 245 -0.09 -12.77 8.34
CA LEU A 245 0.33 -13.80 7.40
C LEU A 245 1.44 -13.30 6.47
N VAL A 246 1.24 -12.11 5.86
CA VAL A 246 2.22 -11.52 4.94
C VAL A 246 3.51 -11.18 5.68
N PHE A 247 3.44 -10.55 6.86
CA PHE A 247 4.63 -10.26 7.67
C PHE A 247 5.43 -11.51 7.98
N ASN A 248 4.78 -12.54 8.52
CA ASN A 248 5.47 -13.79 8.88
C ASN A 248 6.08 -14.48 7.65
N TYR A 249 5.43 -14.37 6.48
CA TYR A 249 5.95 -14.94 5.25
C TYR A 249 7.19 -14.19 4.76
N LEU A 250 7.16 -12.85 4.77
CA LEU A 250 8.32 -12.04 4.41
C LEU A 250 9.47 -12.28 5.41
N ASP A 251 9.21 -12.24 6.72
CA ASP A 251 10.22 -12.49 7.77
C ASP A 251 10.90 -13.88 7.61
N GLN A 252 10.17 -14.89 7.12
CA GLN A 252 10.72 -16.24 6.89
C GLN A 252 11.78 -16.26 5.77
N TYR A 253 11.67 -15.38 4.77
CA TYR A 253 12.55 -15.35 3.60
C TYR A 253 13.44 -14.11 3.56
N SER A 254 13.27 -13.19 4.49
CA SER A 254 14.17 -12.07 4.72
C SER A 254 15.43 -12.48 5.47
N GLY A 255 16.33 -11.56 5.67
CA GLY A 255 17.53 -11.71 6.51
C GLY A 255 17.42 -11.00 7.87
N LEU A 256 16.18 -10.57 8.24
CA LEU A 256 15.90 -9.89 9.52
C LEU A 256 15.92 -10.84 10.70
#